data_80d0a2b83dae7b02486da0f4fe95f278
#
_entry.id   80d0a2b83dae7b02486da0f4fe95f278
#
_cell.length_a   1.000
_cell.length_b   1.000
_cell.length_c   1.000
_cell.angle_alpha   90.00
_cell.angle_beta   90.00
_cell.angle_gamma   90.00
#
_symmetry.space_group_name_H-M   'P 1'
#
loop_
_entity.id
_entity.type
_entity.pdbx_description
1 polymer ?
#
loop_
_entity_poly.entity_id
_entity_poly.type
_entity_poly.pdbx_seq_one_letter_code
_entity_poly.pdbx_strand_id
1 'polypeptide(L)'
;YLGNWIDRAGNANIEPERLTAWLTSQGVPAALASRALFELQKVAGDTSQTLYDRNREVYRLLRYGIKLKPEVGENTVTVWLVDWQHTDANDFAFAEEVTVKGADAKAATKRPDIVLYINGMAVGVLELKRSTVSVSEGIRQNLDNQKKAFIQPFFSTMQWVMAGNDTEGLRYGTIDTPEKYYLKWVEEGGDFATEPNTLDRHLLQVCSKARLLELIHDFVVFDAGTKKLCRQNQYFGVKAAQAFVARREGGII
;
A
#
# COMPACT_ATOMS: atom_id res chain seq x y z
N TYR A 1 -0.72 14.38 8.06
CA TYR A 1 -0.91 15.03 6.77
C TYR A 1 0.41 15.54 6.24
N LEU A 2 0.77 15.18 5.01
CA LEU A 2 2.05 15.56 4.40
C LEU A 2 1.97 16.83 3.54
N GLY A 3 0.78 17.27 3.21
CA GLY A 3 0.55 18.42 2.36
C GLY A 3 -0.14 18.08 1.03
N ASN A 4 -0.47 19.13 0.29
CA ASN A 4 -1.07 19.06 -1.03
C ASN A 4 -0.16 19.76 -2.07
N TRP A 5 -0.67 20.01 -3.26
CA TRP A 5 0.07 20.64 -4.35
C TRP A 5 0.58 22.07 -4.03
N ILE A 6 0.05 22.74 -3.00
CA ILE A 6 0.53 24.06 -2.52
C ILE A 6 1.78 23.85 -1.65
N ASP A 7 1.78 22.83 -0.80
CA ASP A 7 2.80 22.62 0.24
C ASP A 7 3.96 21.74 -0.22
N ARG A 8 3.73 20.93 -1.27
CA ARG A 8 4.70 19.92 -1.75
C ARG A 8 4.95 20.03 -3.24
N ALA A 9 6.21 20.03 -3.62
CA ALA A 9 6.63 20.06 -5.03
C ALA A 9 6.39 18.72 -5.77
N GLY A 10 6.33 17.61 -5.05
CA GLY A 10 6.13 16.29 -5.63
C GLY A 10 6.00 15.18 -4.61
N ASN A 11 5.45 14.05 -5.06
CA ASN A 11 5.43 12.79 -4.32
C ASN A 11 6.47 11.83 -4.89
N ALA A 12 7.15 11.11 -3.99
CA ALA A 12 7.93 9.93 -4.31
C ALA A 12 7.24 8.68 -3.74
N ASN A 13 7.53 7.51 -4.31
CA ASN A 13 7.05 6.24 -3.76
C ASN A 13 7.83 5.81 -2.51
N ILE A 14 8.99 6.37 -2.29
CA ILE A 14 9.79 6.25 -1.07
C ILE A 14 10.23 7.66 -0.68
N GLU A 15 9.92 8.07 0.54
CA GLU A 15 10.35 9.32 1.17
C GLU A 15 11.60 9.02 2.02
N PRO A 16 12.82 9.26 1.52
CA PRO A 16 14.04 8.74 2.15
C PRO A 16 14.24 9.26 3.58
N GLU A 17 13.96 10.54 3.78
CA GLU A 17 14.15 11.20 5.08
C GLU A 17 13.19 10.63 6.14
N ARG A 18 11.92 10.41 5.76
CA ARG A 18 10.91 9.84 6.66
C ARG A 18 11.23 8.40 7.03
N LEU A 19 11.56 7.56 6.03
CA LEU A 19 11.93 6.17 6.28
C LEU A 19 13.18 6.08 7.16
N THR A 20 14.20 6.88 6.87
CA THR A 20 15.43 6.91 7.67
C THR A 20 15.16 7.38 9.11
N ALA A 21 14.35 8.42 9.29
CA ALA A 21 13.97 8.91 10.60
C ALA A 21 13.19 7.84 11.40
N TRP A 22 12.24 7.17 10.77
CA TRP A 22 11.50 6.07 11.41
C TRP A 22 12.43 4.91 11.79
N LEU A 23 13.29 4.42 10.87
CA LEU A 23 14.25 3.34 11.18
C LEU A 23 15.15 3.71 12.35
N THR A 24 15.64 4.93 12.38
CA THR A 24 16.47 5.43 13.49
C THR A 24 15.69 5.46 14.81
N SER A 25 14.43 5.88 14.79
CA SER A 25 13.57 5.86 15.98
C SER A 25 13.29 4.44 16.51
N GLN A 26 13.37 3.43 15.63
CA GLN A 26 13.28 2.02 16.00
C GLN A 26 14.62 1.43 16.47
N GLY A 27 15.64 2.27 16.66
CA GLY A 27 16.96 1.85 17.12
C GLY A 27 17.86 1.24 16.05
N VAL A 28 17.51 1.35 14.77
CA VAL A 28 18.37 0.90 13.67
C VAL A 28 19.55 1.87 13.53
N PRO A 29 20.83 1.39 13.59
CA PRO A 29 21.98 2.22 13.36
C PRO A 29 21.95 2.94 12.01
N ALA A 30 22.39 4.19 11.95
CA ALA A 30 22.29 5.03 10.75
C ALA A 30 22.92 4.38 9.50
N ALA A 31 24.06 3.69 9.66
CA ALA A 31 24.69 2.97 8.55
C ALA A 31 23.82 1.83 8.01
N LEU A 32 23.13 1.08 8.87
CA LEU A 32 22.21 0.03 8.45
C LEU A 32 20.93 0.62 7.85
N ALA A 33 20.40 1.71 8.41
CA ALA A 33 19.24 2.40 7.88
C ALA A 33 19.50 2.90 6.45
N SER A 34 20.68 3.52 6.21
CA SER A 34 21.07 3.98 4.86
C SER A 34 21.21 2.82 3.87
N ARG A 35 21.77 1.68 4.30
CA ARG A 35 21.88 0.49 3.45
C ARG A 35 20.52 -0.15 3.17
N ALA A 36 19.65 -0.20 4.16
CA ALA A 36 18.29 -0.70 3.97
C ALA A 36 17.51 0.16 2.99
N LEU A 37 17.60 1.49 3.14
CA LEU A 37 17.00 2.44 2.18
C LEU A 37 17.55 2.22 0.76
N PHE A 38 18.87 2.08 0.61
CA PHE A 38 19.49 1.84 -0.69
C PHE A 38 18.97 0.54 -1.34
N GLU A 39 18.90 -0.57 -0.60
CA GLU A 39 18.39 -1.85 -1.13
C GLU A 39 16.92 -1.74 -1.53
N LEU A 40 16.09 -1.07 -0.73
CA LEU A 40 14.69 -0.83 -1.07
C LEU A 40 14.56 0.01 -2.35
N GLN A 41 15.29 1.12 -2.45
CA GLN A 41 15.26 1.99 -3.62
C GLN A 41 15.78 1.29 -4.88
N LYS A 42 16.82 0.48 -4.75
CA LYS A 42 17.36 -0.33 -5.85
C LYS A 42 16.32 -1.29 -6.40
N VAL A 43 15.64 -2.02 -5.53
CA VAL A 43 14.58 -2.96 -5.93
C VAL A 43 13.38 -2.21 -6.52
N ALA A 44 12.90 -1.17 -5.86
CA ALA A 44 11.75 -0.38 -6.32
C ALA A 44 12.02 0.35 -7.64
N GLY A 45 13.27 0.72 -7.91
CA GLY A 45 13.71 1.46 -9.10
C GLY A 45 14.17 0.58 -10.26
N ASP A 46 14.19 -0.75 -10.14
CA ASP A 46 14.68 -1.64 -11.20
C ASP A 46 13.73 -1.69 -12.41
N THR A 47 13.95 -0.80 -13.36
CA THR A 47 13.14 -0.70 -14.59
C THR A 47 13.37 -1.84 -15.58
N SER A 48 14.35 -2.72 -15.37
CA SER A 48 14.58 -3.91 -16.20
C SER A 48 13.51 -4.99 -15.97
N GLN A 49 12.85 -4.96 -14.81
CA GLN A 49 11.79 -5.89 -14.43
C GLN A 49 10.39 -5.38 -14.79
N THR A 50 9.42 -6.31 -14.85
CA THR A 50 8.01 -5.95 -14.98
C THR A 50 7.53 -5.23 -13.72
N LEU A 51 6.40 -4.49 -13.79
CA LEU A 51 5.80 -3.89 -12.59
C LEU A 51 5.46 -4.97 -11.56
N TYR A 52 4.91 -6.10 -12.01
CA TYR A 52 4.58 -7.25 -11.16
C TYR A 52 5.81 -7.78 -10.39
N ASP A 53 6.91 -8.09 -11.09
CA ASP A 53 8.10 -8.66 -10.45
C ASP A 53 8.74 -7.67 -9.48
N ARG A 54 8.85 -6.42 -9.86
CA ARG A 54 9.37 -5.33 -9.02
C ARG A 54 8.53 -5.13 -7.77
N ASN A 55 7.21 -5.07 -7.90
CA ASN A 55 6.29 -4.93 -6.77
C ASN A 55 6.33 -6.17 -5.85
N ARG A 56 6.48 -7.38 -6.42
CA ARG A 56 6.64 -8.61 -5.65
C ARG A 56 7.92 -8.58 -4.81
N GLU A 57 9.03 -8.14 -5.38
CA GLU A 57 10.30 -8.06 -4.64
C GLU A 57 10.25 -6.96 -3.57
N VAL A 58 9.65 -5.79 -3.86
CA VAL A 58 9.39 -4.77 -2.83
C VAL A 58 8.50 -5.34 -1.72
N TYR A 59 7.41 -6.02 -2.05
CA TYR A 59 6.53 -6.65 -1.07
C TYR A 59 7.28 -7.65 -0.19
N ARG A 60 8.21 -8.43 -0.77
CA ARG A 60 9.04 -9.35 -0.01
C ARG A 60 9.91 -8.62 1.02
N LEU A 61 10.48 -7.46 0.66
CA LEU A 61 11.24 -6.63 1.60
C LEU A 61 10.34 -6.03 2.69
N LEU A 62 9.12 -5.60 2.35
CA LEU A 62 8.15 -5.14 3.35
C LEU A 62 7.77 -6.25 4.32
N ARG A 63 7.42 -7.43 3.80
CA ARG A 63 6.87 -8.56 4.56
C ARG A 63 7.89 -9.24 5.46
N TYR A 64 9.13 -9.36 5.00
CA TYR A 64 10.18 -10.17 5.66
C TYR A 64 11.40 -9.36 6.11
N GLY A 65 11.38 -8.04 5.91
CA GLY A 65 12.51 -7.18 6.20
C GLY A 65 13.70 -7.37 5.26
N ILE A 66 14.68 -6.53 5.43
CA ILE A 66 15.93 -6.53 4.65
C ILE A 66 17.02 -7.17 5.49
N LYS A 67 17.63 -8.24 4.98
CA LYS A 67 18.73 -8.95 5.65
C LYS A 67 20.06 -8.29 5.31
N LEU A 68 20.72 -7.74 6.29
CA LEU A 68 21.98 -7.04 6.16
C LEU A 68 23.02 -7.59 7.17
N LYS A 69 24.30 -7.59 6.79
CA LYS A 69 25.40 -7.79 7.75
C LYS A 69 25.85 -6.42 8.21
N PRO A 70 25.84 -6.10 9.51
CA PRO A 70 26.32 -4.81 10.03
C PRO A 70 27.76 -4.55 9.61
N GLU A 71 28.67 -5.50 9.88
CA GLU A 71 30.08 -5.47 9.47
C GLU A 71 30.56 -6.82 8.93
N VAL A 72 31.77 -6.83 8.35
CA VAL A 72 32.39 -8.06 7.85
C VAL A 72 32.69 -8.98 9.04
N GLY A 73 32.16 -10.19 8.98
CA GLY A 73 32.33 -11.19 10.06
C GLY A 73 31.17 -11.23 11.05
N GLU A 74 30.29 -10.25 11.07
CA GLU A 74 29.11 -10.25 11.95
C GLU A 74 27.96 -11.09 11.40
N ASN A 75 27.03 -11.44 12.29
CA ASN A 75 25.82 -12.13 11.93
C ASN A 75 24.87 -11.22 11.13
N THR A 76 24.12 -11.82 10.22
CA THR A 76 23.06 -11.14 9.49
C THR A 76 21.95 -10.69 10.45
N VAL A 77 21.57 -9.43 10.37
CA VAL A 77 20.41 -8.86 11.06
C VAL A 77 19.30 -8.55 10.06
N THR A 78 18.06 -8.54 10.53
CA THR A 78 16.91 -8.14 9.72
C THR A 78 16.52 -6.72 10.08
N VAL A 79 16.57 -5.83 9.11
CA VAL A 79 16.03 -4.47 9.24
C VAL A 79 14.57 -4.51 8.77
N TRP A 80 13.67 -4.33 9.71
CA TRP A 80 12.23 -4.28 9.44
C TRP A 80 11.85 -2.90 8.91
N LEU A 81 11.07 -2.86 7.85
CA LEU A 81 10.56 -1.62 7.23
C LEU A 81 9.19 -1.21 7.79
N VAL A 82 8.51 -2.16 8.45
CA VAL A 82 7.20 -1.98 9.08
C VAL A 82 7.19 -2.77 10.39
N ASP A 83 6.65 -2.18 11.45
CA ASP A 83 6.31 -2.91 12.67
C ASP A 83 4.92 -3.55 12.50
N TRP A 84 4.92 -4.85 12.25
CA TRP A 84 3.68 -5.61 12.03
C TRP A 84 2.94 -5.96 13.32
N GLN A 85 3.59 -5.85 14.48
CA GLN A 85 3.04 -6.23 15.78
C GLN A 85 2.43 -5.03 16.52
N HIS A 86 3.06 -3.86 16.39
CA HIS A 86 2.66 -2.66 17.11
C HIS A 86 2.22 -1.59 16.12
N THR A 87 0.92 -1.55 15.85
CA THR A 87 0.34 -0.62 14.85
C THR A 87 0.81 0.82 15.05
N ASP A 88 0.78 1.31 16.29
CA ASP A 88 1.08 2.70 16.63
C ASP A 88 2.59 3.03 16.61
N ALA A 89 3.46 2.02 16.47
CA ALA A 89 4.88 2.24 16.25
C ALA A 89 5.20 2.70 14.82
N ASN A 90 4.24 2.57 13.89
CA ASN A 90 4.41 3.02 12.51
C ASN A 90 3.97 4.46 12.30
N ASP A 91 4.65 5.15 11.39
CA ASP A 91 4.28 6.49 10.91
C ASP A 91 3.31 6.37 9.72
N PHE A 92 2.02 6.59 9.98
CA PHE A 92 1.00 6.65 8.94
C PHE A 92 0.82 8.07 8.45
N ALA A 93 0.85 8.25 7.14
CA ALA A 93 0.71 9.57 6.54
C ALA A 93 -0.06 9.52 5.22
N PHE A 94 -0.56 10.67 4.77
CA PHE A 94 -1.16 10.84 3.45
C PHE A 94 -0.83 12.21 2.86
N ALA A 95 -0.85 12.27 1.52
CA ALA A 95 -0.70 13.49 0.74
C ALA A 95 -1.85 13.60 -0.28
N GLU A 96 -2.26 14.83 -0.60
CA GLU A 96 -3.39 15.14 -1.47
C GLU A 96 -2.93 15.87 -2.74
N GLU A 97 -3.41 15.40 -3.90
CA GLU A 97 -3.22 16.06 -5.19
C GLU A 97 -1.76 16.49 -5.50
N VAL A 98 -0.77 15.69 -5.09
CA VAL A 98 0.63 16.03 -5.29
C VAL A 98 1.18 15.33 -6.53
N THR A 99 1.89 16.09 -7.35
CA THR A 99 2.46 15.62 -8.61
C THR A 99 3.45 14.50 -8.41
N VAL A 100 3.28 13.41 -9.16
CA VAL A 100 4.27 12.35 -9.35
C VAL A 100 4.92 12.53 -10.71
N LYS A 101 6.25 12.57 -10.76
CA LYS A 101 6.99 12.68 -12.02
C LYS A 101 6.84 11.41 -12.85
N GLY A 102 6.77 11.58 -14.16
CA GLY A 102 6.83 10.46 -15.11
C GLY A 102 8.12 9.66 -14.99
N ALA A 103 8.10 8.46 -15.56
CA ALA A 103 9.22 7.50 -15.47
C ALA A 103 10.51 8.03 -16.12
N ASP A 104 10.38 8.84 -17.17
CA ASP A 104 11.47 9.48 -17.89
C ASP A 104 11.00 10.83 -18.47
N ALA A 105 11.86 11.51 -19.22
CA ALA A 105 11.57 12.82 -19.81
C ALA A 105 10.40 12.83 -20.83
N LYS A 106 10.00 11.65 -21.35
CA LYS A 106 8.89 11.49 -22.30
C LYS A 106 7.59 11.07 -21.61
N ALA A 107 7.67 10.52 -20.40
CA ALA A 107 6.52 10.05 -19.64
C ALA A 107 5.80 11.23 -18.99
N ALA A 108 4.49 11.27 -19.13
CA ALA A 108 3.68 12.34 -18.54
C ALA A 108 3.63 12.21 -17.02
N THR A 109 3.71 13.33 -16.34
CA THR A 109 3.45 13.42 -14.90
C THR A 109 1.96 13.19 -14.61
N LYS A 110 1.67 12.67 -13.42
CA LYS A 110 0.30 12.48 -12.93
C LYS A 110 0.17 13.01 -11.52
N ARG A 111 -1.05 13.24 -11.11
CA ARG A 111 -1.37 13.77 -9.79
C ARG A 111 -2.51 12.94 -9.19
N PRO A 112 -2.18 11.82 -8.52
CA PRO A 112 -3.17 11.05 -7.76
C PRO A 112 -3.87 11.91 -6.72
N ASP A 113 -5.16 11.72 -6.51
CA ASP A 113 -5.93 12.53 -5.57
C ASP A 113 -5.42 12.33 -4.13
N ILE A 114 -5.23 11.07 -3.70
CA ILE A 114 -4.66 10.75 -2.37
C ILE A 114 -3.61 9.65 -2.50
N VAL A 115 -2.50 9.83 -1.79
CA VAL A 115 -1.45 8.80 -1.61
C VAL A 115 -1.29 8.49 -0.14
N LEU A 116 -1.33 7.21 0.21
CA LEU A 116 -1.15 6.71 1.58
C LEU A 116 0.27 6.20 1.79
N TYR A 117 0.86 6.53 2.93
CA TYR A 117 2.22 6.16 3.31
C TYR A 117 2.25 5.40 4.64
N ILE A 118 3.15 4.44 4.74
CA ILE A 118 3.58 3.80 5.99
C ILE A 118 5.09 3.95 6.07
N ASN A 119 5.58 4.59 7.14
CA ASN A 119 7.02 4.83 7.40
C ASN A 119 7.74 5.49 6.21
N GLY A 120 7.07 6.40 5.49
CA GLY A 120 7.61 7.06 4.32
C GLY A 120 7.57 6.23 3.02
N MET A 121 6.97 5.05 3.02
CA MET A 121 6.75 4.24 1.82
C MET A 121 5.31 4.39 1.35
N ALA A 122 5.09 4.77 0.09
CA ALA A 122 3.77 4.86 -0.51
C ALA A 122 3.20 3.45 -0.72
N VAL A 123 2.11 3.14 -0.03
CA VAL A 123 1.49 1.81 -0.04
C VAL A 123 0.11 1.79 -0.67
N GLY A 124 -0.52 2.94 -0.85
CA GLY A 124 -1.85 3.03 -1.42
C GLY A 124 -2.08 4.31 -2.21
N VAL A 125 -2.92 4.24 -3.23
CA VAL A 125 -3.45 5.40 -3.96
C VAL A 125 -4.96 5.33 -4.00
N LEU A 126 -5.61 6.48 -3.97
CA LEU A 126 -7.05 6.62 -4.11
C LEU A 126 -7.35 7.72 -5.14
N GLU A 127 -8.13 7.38 -6.16
CA GLU A 127 -8.72 8.31 -7.12
C GLU A 127 -10.17 8.59 -6.73
N LEU A 128 -10.51 9.85 -6.58
CA LEU A 128 -11.83 10.32 -6.21
C LEU A 128 -12.60 10.79 -7.43
N LYS A 129 -13.89 10.48 -7.47
CA LYS A 129 -14.79 10.97 -8.51
C LYS A 129 -15.99 11.66 -7.87
N ARG A 130 -16.53 12.64 -8.58
CA ARG A 130 -17.79 13.29 -8.18
C ARG A 130 -18.89 12.23 -8.14
N SER A 131 -19.88 12.42 -7.29
CA SER A 131 -21.03 11.51 -7.11
C SER A 131 -21.81 11.20 -8.39
N THR A 132 -21.71 12.08 -9.40
CA THR A 132 -22.33 11.92 -10.73
C THR A 132 -21.47 11.20 -11.76
N VAL A 133 -20.24 10.86 -11.41
CA VAL A 133 -19.27 10.17 -12.29
C VAL A 133 -19.03 8.78 -11.74
N SER A 134 -19.11 7.76 -12.60
CA SER A 134 -18.87 6.38 -12.17
C SER A 134 -17.46 6.18 -11.59
N VAL A 135 -17.36 5.40 -10.53
CA VAL A 135 -16.09 4.97 -9.93
C VAL A 135 -15.18 4.26 -10.95
N SER A 136 -15.77 3.64 -11.98
CA SER A 136 -15.03 3.02 -13.09
C SER A 136 -14.06 3.97 -13.78
N GLU A 137 -14.38 5.27 -13.86
CA GLU A 137 -13.46 6.26 -14.42
C GLU A 137 -12.20 6.44 -13.55
N GLY A 138 -12.34 6.42 -12.22
CA GLY A 138 -11.20 6.44 -11.30
C GLY A 138 -10.35 5.16 -11.40
N ILE A 139 -10.99 4.00 -11.57
CA ILE A 139 -10.30 2.72 -11.79
C ILE A 139 -9.47 2.79 -13.09
N ARG A 140 -10.06 3.26 -14.19
CA ARG A 140 -9.37 3.39 -15.49
C ARG A 140 -8.21 4.39 -15.41
N GLN A 141 -8.39 5.50 -14.69
CA GLN A 141 -7.32 6.47 -14.44
C GLN A 141 -6.15 5.82 -13.70
N ASN A 142 -6.41 5.04 -12.67
CA ASN A 142 -5.39 4.27 -11.95
C ASN A 142 -4.67 3.25 -12.85
N LEU A 143 -5.41 2.55 -13.72
CA LEU A 143 -4.82 1.60 -14.67
C LEU A 143 -3.95 2.31 -15.71
N ASP A 144 -4.35 3.50 -16.17
CA ASP A 144 -3.54 4.31 -17.07
C ASP A 144 -2.26 4.80 -16.38
N ASN A 145 -2.35 5.26 -15.13
CA ASN A 145 -1.21 5.72 -14.35
C ASN A 145 -0.11 4.65 -14.20
N GLN A 146 -0.48 3.37 -14.22
CA GLN A 146 0.45 2.22 -14.14
C GLN A 146 1.17 1.91 -15.47
N LYS A 147 0.86 2.59 -16.57
CA LYS A 147 1.53 2.40 -17.86
C LYS A 147 2.89 3.10 -17.87
N LYS A 148 3.84 2.56 -18.67
CA LYS A 148 5.19 3.14 -18.87
C LYS A 148 5.16 4.58 -19.36
N ALA A 149 4.13 4.95 -20.13
CA ALA A 149 3.94 6.32 -20.64
C ALA A 149 3.61 7.34 -19.54
N PHE A 150 3.37 6.89 -18.31
CA PHE A 150 2.98 7.72 -17.18
C PHE A 150 3.89 7.47 -15.97
N ILE A 151 3.32 7.11 -14.82
CA ILE A 151 4.03 7.03 -13.54
C ILE A 151 4.22 5.59 -13.04
N GLN A 152 4.40 4.62 -13.95
CA GLN A 152 4.52 3.20 -13.60
C GLN A 152 5.50 2.92 -12.45
N PRO A 153 6.73 3.51 -12.39
CA PRO A 153 7.67 3.23 -11.30
C PRO A 153 7.13 3.58 -9.91
N PHE A 154 6.26 4.57 -9.82
CA PHE A 154 5.61 4.95 -8.58
C PHE A 154 4.79 3.80 -7.97
N PHE A 155 4.24 2.92 -8.82
CA PHE A 155 3.44 1.76 -8.39
C PHE A 155 4.27 0.56 -7.92
N SER A 156 5.60 0.63 -7.96
CA SER A 156 6.44 -0.48 -7.48
C SER A 156 6.29 -0.78 -5.99
N THR A 157 5.89 0.21 -5.18
CA THR A 157 5.64 0.04 -3.74
C THR A 157 4.17 -0.15 -3.39
N MET A 158 3.24 0.12 -4.33
CA MET A 158 1.82 0.12 -4.06
C MET A 158 1.28 -1.26 -3.72
N GLN A 159 0.58 -1.34 -2.61
CA GLN A 159 -0.12 -2.55 -2.18
C GLN A 159 -1.61 -2.45 -2.50
N TRP A 160 -2.19 -1.27 -2.37
CA TRP A 160 -3.60 -0.97 -2.60
C TRP A 160 -3.78 0.11 -3.66
N VAL A 161 -4.68 -0.13 -4.59
CA VAL A 161 -5.08 0.81 -5.64
C VAL A 161 -6.59 0.96 -5.56
N MET A 162 -7.04 2.18 -5.24
CA MET A 162 -8.43 2.44 -4.87
C MET A 162 -9.04 3.52 -5.75
N ALA A 163 -10.35 3.43 -5.93
CA ALA A 163 -11.16 4.49 -6.51
C ALA A 163 -12.50 4.58 -5.76
N GLY A 164 -13.07 5.77 -5.65
CA GLY A 164 -14.32 5.93 -4.93
C GLY A 164 -15.07 7.21 -5.24
N ASN A 165 -16.35 7.19 -4.90
CA ASN A 165 -17.24 8.35 -4.81
C ASN A 165 -18.31 8.14 -3.74
N ASP A 166 -19.04 9.20 -3.39
CA ASP A 166 -20.05 9.15 -2.32
C ASP A 166 -21.24 8.25 -2.65
N THR A 167 -21.54 8.03 -3.92
CA THR A 167 -22.72 7.24 -4.36
C THR A 167 -22.41 5.74 -4.42
N GLU A 168 -21.29 5.36 -5.05
CA GLU A 168 -20.92 3.96 -5.26
C GLU A 168 -20.01 3.41 -4.16
N GLY A 169 -19.45 4.31 -3.31
CA GLY A 169 -18.48 3.99 -2.28
C GLY A 169 -17.13 3.59 -2.86
N LEU A 170 -16.36 2.83 -2.10
CA LEU A 170 -14.99 2.42 -2.42
C LEU A 170 -14.96 1.17 -3.31
N ARG A 171 -14.06 1.18 -4.28
CA ARG A 171 -13.56 0.00 -4.99
C ARG A 171 -12.07 -0.12 -4.78
N TYR A 172 -11.58 -1.32 -4.58
CA TYR A 172 -10.17 -1.57 -4.37
C TYR A 172 -9.65 -2.74 -5.21
N GLY A 173 -8.42 -2.65 -5.55
CA GLY A 173 -7.61 -3.65 -6.22
C GLY A 173 -6.15 -3.42 -5.88
N THR A 174 -5.27 -3.94 -6.70
CA THR A 174 -3.83 -3.72 -6.60
C THR A 174 -3.25 -3.42 -7.98
N ILE A 175 -1.94 -3.46 -8.13
CA ILE A 175 -1.30 -3.26 -9.44
C ILE A 175 -1.89 -4.21 -10.48
N ASP A 176 -2.05 -3.71 -11.69
CA ASP A 176 -2.53 -4.46 -12.87
C ASP A 176 -3.86 -5.21 -12.68
N THR A 177 -4.64 -4.90 -11.62
CA THR A 177 -5.98 -5.49 -11.43
C THR A 177 -6.93 -4.98 -12.52
N PRO A 178 -7.45 -5.85 -13.41
CA PRO A 178 -8.44 -5.42 -14.41
C PRO A 178 -9.69 -4.81 -13.77
N GLU A 179 -10.30 -3.81 -14.41
CA GLU A 179 -11.45 -3.07 -13.90
C GLU A 179 -12.55 -3.98 -13.33
N LYS A 180 -12.92 -5.03 -14.07
CA LYS A 180 -13.98 -5.99 -13.67
C LYS A 180 -13.67 -6.81 -12.40
N TYR A 181 -12.43 -6.79 -11.91
CA TYR A 181 -12.01 -7.52 -10.72
C TYR A 181 -11.75 -6.61 -9.52
N TYR A 182 -12.02 -5.31 -9.64
CA TYR A 182 -12.01 -4.43 -8.47
C TYR A 182 -13.08 -4.86 -7.48
N LEU A 183 -12.71 -4.92 -6.23
CA LEU A 183 -13.51 -5.46 -5.14
C LEU A 183 -14.25 -4.33 -4.40
N LYS A 184 -15.32 -4.69 -3.70
CA LYS A 184 -16.05 -3.84 -2.79
C LYS A 184 -15.87 -4.36 -1.37
N TRP A 185 -15.67 -3.43 -0.42
CA TRP A 185 -15.67 -3.75 0.99
C TRP A 185 -16.85 -3.06 1.66
N VAL A 186 -17.74 -3.82 2.27
CA VAL A 186 -18.93 -3.30 2.94
C VAL A 186 -19.21 -4.15 4.16
N GLU A 187 -19.09 -3.56 5.34
CA GLU A 187 -19.48 -4.18 6.59
C GLU A 187 -20.82 -3.59 7.03
N GLU A 188 -21.78 -4.45 7.36
CA GLU A 188 -23.09 -4.03 7.86
C GLU A 188 -23.07 -3.66 9.35
N GLY A 189 -22.01 -4.05 10.06
CA GLY A 189 -21.78 -3.78 11.48
C GLY A 189 -20.37 -3.27 11.75
N GLY A 190 -20.02 -3.15 13.04
CA GLY A 190 -18.70 -2.71 13.48
C GLY A 190 -18.58 -1.22 13.77
N ASP A 191 -17.37 -0.76 14.07
CA ASP A 191 -17.11 0.57 14.64
C ASP A 191 -17.53 1.73 13.72
N PHE A 192 -17.58 1.53 12.42
CA PHE A 192 -17.90 2.57 11.43
C PHE A 192 -19.26 2.38 10.75
N ALA A 193 -20.12 1.49 11.26
CA ALA A 193 -21.43 1.18 10.65
C ALA A 193 -22.36 2.40 10.59
N THR A 194 -22.21 3.34 11.53
CA THR A 194 -23.02 4.55 11.64
C THR A 194 -22.52 5.75 10.84
N GLU A 195 -21.38 5.61 10.15
CA GLU A 195 -20.85 6.67 9.29
C GLU A 195 -21.82 6.89 8.11
N PRO A 196 -22.43 8.09 7.97
CA PRO A 196 -23.45 8.33 6.98
C PRO A 196 -22.93 8.36 5.55
N ASN A 197 -21.70 8.86 5.34
CA ASN A 197 -21.10 8.91 4.01
C ASN A 197 -20.61 7.51 3.61
N THR A 198 -21.06 7.02 2.47
CA THR A 198 -20.76 5.67 2.02
C THR A 198 -19.27 5.48 1.71
N LEU A 199 -18.62 6.47 1.10
CA LEU A 199 -17.20 6.41 0.79
C LEU A 199 -16.37 6.42 2.07
N ASP A 200 -16.66 7.36 2.98
CA ASP A 200 -15.94 7.49 4.25
C ASP A 200 -16.06 6.22 5.09
N ARG A 201 -17.27 5.66 5.18
CA ARG A 201 -17.50 4.39 5.87
C ARG A 201 -16.64 3.26 5.32
N HIS A 202 -16.61 3.08 3.99
CA HIS A 202 -15.82 2.03 3.38
C HIS A 202 -14.31 2.28 3.55
N LEU A 203 -13.85 3.54 3.48
CA LEU A 203 -12.45 3.89 3.72
C LEU A 203 -12.04 3.59 5.16
N LEU A 204 -12.84 4.00 6.13
CA LEU A 204 -12.58 3.73 7.55
C LEU A 204 -12.54 2.23 7.85
N GLN A 205 -13.42 1.44 7.22
CA GLN A 205 -13.43 -0.02 7.34
C GLN A 205 -12.17 -0.68 6.79
N VAL A 206 -11.67 -0.23 5.63
CA VAL A 206 -10.51 -0.84 4.96
C VAL A 206 -9.19 -0.24 5.44
N CYS A 207 -9.14 1.08 5.61
CA CYS A 207 -7.91 1.82 5.85
C CYS A 207 -7.66 2.13 7.34
N SER A 208 -8.47 1.59 8.27
CA SER A 208 -8.09 1.64 9.69
C SER A 208 -6.69 1.03 9.85
N LYS A 209 -5.83 1.70 10.60
CA LYS A 209 -4.38 1.41 10.65
C LYS A 209 -4.07 -0.07 10.87
N ALA A 210 -4.66 -0.67 11.88
CA ALA A 210 -4.44 -2.09 12.21
C ALA A 210 -4.94 -3.02 11.08
N ARG A 211 -6.12 -2.74 10.52
CA ARG A 211 -6.70 -3.51 9.41
C ARG A 211 -5.84 -3.40 8.16
N LEU A 212 -5.40 -2.20 7.80
CA LEU A 212 -4.55 -1.98 6.63
C LEU A 212 -3.23 -2.75 6.75
N LEU A 213 -2.58 -2.72 7.92
CA LEU A 213 -1.37 -3.51 8.17
C LEU A 213 -1.63 -5.00 8.01
N GLU A 214 -2.68 -5.52 8.64
CA GLU A 214 -3.04 -6.95 8.55
C GLU A 214 -3.35 -7.38 7.11
N LEU A 215 -4.11 -6.56 6.37
CA LEU A 215 -4.43 -6.83 4.97
C LEU A 215 -3.16 -6.87 4.10
N ILE A 216 -2.23 -5.95 4.30
CA ILE A 216 -0.95 -5.95 3.57
C ILE A 216 -0.10 -7.16 3.99
N HIS A 217 -0.03 -7.46 5.28
CA HIS A 217 0.83 -8.51 5.80
C HIS A 217 0.34 -9.93 5.43
N ASP A 218 -0.96 -10.21 5.58
CA ASP A 218 -1.49 -11.57 5.56
C ASP A 218 -2.39 -11.88 4.35
N PHE A 219 -2.87 -10.86 3.63
CA PHE A 219 -3.90 -11.04 2.61
C PHE A 219 -3.50 -10.58 1.20
N VAL A 220 -2.20 -10.40 0.96
CA VAL A 220 -1.64 -10.15 -0.36
C VAL A 220 -1.04 -11.45 -0.90
N VAL A 221 -1.40 -11.83 -2.13
CA VAL A 221 -0.91 -13.02 -2.79
C VAL A 221 -0.37 -12.68 -4.18
N PHE A 222 0.81 -13.21 -4.50
CA PHE A 222 1.39 -13.19 -5.84
C PHE A 222 1.28 -14.59 -6.45
N ASP A 223 0.50 -14.72 -7.51
CA ASP A 223 0.18 -16.00 -8.13
C ASP A 223 0.23 -15.90 -9.66
N ALA A 224 1.12 -16.66 -10.26
CA ALA A 224 1.26 -16.81 -11.71
C ALA A 224 1.21 -15.48 -12.49
N GLY A 225 1.99 -14.47 -12.06
CA GLY A 225 2.04 -13.17 -12.72
C GLY A 225 0.91 -12.20 -12.33
N THR A 226 0.04 -12.59 -11.41
CA THR A 226 -1.07 -11.73 -10.92
C THR A 226 -0.94 -11.50 -9.43
N LYS A 227 -0.96 -10.24 -9.02
CA LYS A 227 -1.11 -9.87 -7.62
C LYS A 227 -2.59 -9.83 -7.26
N LYS A 228 -2.94 -10.39 -6.12
CA LYS A 228 -4.33 -10.53 -5.66
C LYS A 228 -4.48 -10.01 -4.25
N LEU A 229 -5.64 -9.42 -3.96
CA LEU A 229 -6.09 -9.06 -2.62
C LEU A 229 -7.29 -9.93 -2.24
N CYS A 230 -7.52 -10.11 -0.93
CA CYS A 230 -8.66 -10.85 -0.47
C CYS A 230 -9.97 -10.07 -0.66
N ARG A 231 -11.06 -10.81 -0.78
CA ARG A 231 -12.42 -10.27 -0.63
C ARG A 231 -12.75 -10.14 0.86
N GLN A 232 -13.69 -9.27 1.19
CA GLN A 232 -14.17 -9.10 2.56
C GLN A 232 -14.58 -10.43 3.22
N ASN A 233 -15.37 -11.25 2.52
CA ASN A 233 -15.81 -12.54 3.05
C ASN A 233 -14.66 -13.52 3.30
N GLN A 234 -13.60 -13.48 2.47
CA GLN A 234 -12.39 -14.28 2.68
C GLN A 234 -11.66 -13.81 3.95
N TYR A 235 -11.52 -12.49 4.13
CA TYR A 235 -10.92 -11.93 5.34
C TYR A 235 -11.66 -12.42 6.59
N PHE A 236 -12.97 -12.22 6.67
CA PHE A 236 -13.75 -12.62 7.85
C PHE A 236 -13.80 -14.14 8.03
N GLY A 237 -13.84 -14.92 6.95
CA GLY A 237 -13.75 -16.37 7.01
C GLY A 237 -12.44 -16.85 7.64
N VAL A 238 -11.31 -16.27 7.23
CA VAL A 238 -10.00 -16.58 7.84
C VAL A 238 -9.96 -16.17 9.31
N LYS A 239 -10.45 -14.97 9.66
CA LYS A 239 -10.50 -14.49 11.05
C LYS A 239 -11.38 -15.40 11.94
N ALA A 240 -12.52 -15.84 11.42
CA ALA A 240 -13.39 -16.78 12.13
C ALA A 240 -12.67 -18.13 12.33
N ALA A 241 -12.05 -18.67 11.29
CA ALA A 241 -11.28 -19.93 11.40
C ALA A 241 -10.14 -19.82 12.44
N GLN A 242 -9.38 -18.71 12.43
CA GLN A 242 -8.34 -18.45 13.42
C GLN A 242 -8.91 -18.43 14.86
N ALA A 243 -10.08 -17.79 15.05
CA ALA A 243 -10.73 -17.73 16.36
C ALA A 243 -11.17 -19.14 16.85
N PHE A 244 -11.70 -19.99 15.96
CA PHE A 244 -12.04 -21.36 16.30
C PHE A 244 -10.80 -22.21 16.65
N VAL A 245 -9.73 -22.09 15.87
CA VAL A 245 -8.45 -22.77 16.13
C VAL A 245 -7.87 -22.33 17.48
N ALA A 246 -7.90 -21.04 17.79
CA ALA A 246 -7.40 -20.50 19.07
C ALA A 246 -8.16 -21.08 20.28
N ARG A 247 -9.45 -21.34 20.13
CA ARG A 247 -10.28 -22.00 21.17
C ARG A 247 -10.19 -23.52 21.18
N ARG A 248 -9.41 -24.10 20.26
CA ARG A 248 -9.30 -25.55 20.02
C ARG A 248 -10.65 -26.21 19.67
N GLU A 249 -11.52 -25.48 19.04
CA GLU A 249 -12.81 -25.96 18.53
C GLU A 249 -12.63 -26.47 17.08
N GLY A 250 -13.25 -27.62 16.78
CA GLY A 250 -13.37 -28.10 15.41
C GLY A 250 -14.48 -27.37 14.65
N GLY A 251 -14.43 -27.39 13.33
CA GLY A 251 -15.49 -26.80 12.50
C GLY A 251 -15.32 -27.17 11.03
N ILE A 252 -16.37 -26.95 10.25
CA ILE A 252 -16.35 -26.99 8.79
C ILE A 252 -16.37 -25.53 8.30
N ILE A 253 -15.44 -25.19 7.41
CA ILE A 253 -15.34 -23.87 6.80
C ILE A 253 -16.01 -23.88 5.43
#